data_2d8595534e9dcb89f0d3887080d78234
#
_entry.id   2d8595534e9dcb89f0d3887080d78234
#
_cell.length_a   1.000
_cell.length_b   1.000
_cell.length_c   1.000
_cell.angle_alpha   90.00
_cell.angle_beta   90.00
_cell.angle_gamma   90.00
#
_symmetry.space_group_name_H-M   'P 1'
#
loop_
_entity.id
_entity.type
_entity.pdbx_description
1 polymer ?
#
loop_
_entity_poly.entity_id
_entity_poly.type
_entity_poly.pdbx_seq_one_letter_code
_entity_poly.pdbx_strand_id
1 'polypeptide(L)'
;LSVVIAFPAAFTDERALAHAIQRVATGTMGVRLEYNCIICEEARDVVELASQLSTMLGVGSVAIANKVSTNFSDLTAAIVEVGSKIINPGERFYVKVVIQPVAKCEYVSRDIEFAASSTLAGRLASIKALPAKTEKDASRLILTVIGKKSAYVCIQLMTAPGGLIAGSQGRVLSSIHDSLSFLSCLTAAKAGFDCTGIVLPYVDKSELEINAKLVQLFAARIGRKKQTILAIPINVPAKGVVSILLKEKIISKILMQCQNNRIVFPLTAAVHPIWFIESIIQETVSAGKTPFAPLLFLSDELGRYAKEAGIELNVSAVKVAKDKLRGYGNAVDSEARLAIKHTKRLELNIGPNYFHDVIDSI
;
A
#
# COMPACT_ATOMS: atom_id res chain seq x y z
N LEU A 1 -8.88 27.32 -3.63
CA LEU A 1 -8.02 26.65 -2.67
C LEU A 1 -7.89 25.18 -3.07
N SER A 2 -6.65 24.69 -3.26
CA SER A 2 -6.40 23.29 -3.62
C SER A 2 -6.46 22.40 -2.38
N VAL A 3 -7.10 21.24 -2.51
CA VAL A 3 -7.25 20.22 -1.47
C VAL A 3 -6.87 18.85 -2.02
N VAL A 4 -6.53 17.92 -1.12
CA VAL A 4 -6.36 16.51 -1.47
C VAL A 4 -7.55 15.72 -0.93
N ILE A 5 -8.15 14.88 -1.77
CA ILE A 5 -9.27 14.03 -1.42
C ILE A 5 -8.82 12.58 -1.54
N ALA A 6 -8.93 11.81 -0.46
CA ALA A 6 -8.77 10.38 -0.50
C ALA A 6 -10.16 9.70 -0.47
N PHE A 7 -10.37 8.82 -1.43
CA PHE A 7 -11.57 7.98 -1.50
C PHE A 7 -11.23 6.61 -0.90
N PRO A 8 -11.95 6.19 0.15
CA PRO A 8 -11.77 4.87 0.74
C PRO A 8 -11.95 3.75 -0.28
N ALA A 9 -11.19 2.68 -0.14
CA ALA A 9 -11.45 1.44 -0.87
C ALA A 9 -12.74 0.77 -0.35
N ALA A 10 -13.34 -0.10 -1.17
CA ALA A 10 -14.52 -0.86 -0.76
C ALA A 10 -14.23 -1.63 0.54
N PHE A 11 -15.22 -1.65 1.45
CA PHE A 11 -15.16 -2.32 2.75
C PHE A 11 -14.13 -1.77 3.75
N THR A 12 -13.51 -0.62 3.48
CA THR A 12 -12.60 0.04 4.42
C THR A 12 -13.38 0.85 5.45
N ASP A 13 -12.98 0.77 6.72
CA ASP A 13 -13.48 1.67 7.76
C ASP A 13 -12.95 3.10 7.52
N GLU A 14 -13.86 3.98 7.11
CA GLU A 14 -13.54 5.37 6.75
C GLU A 14 -12.96 6.17 7.93
N ARG A 15 -13.43 5.91 9.16
CA ARG A 15 -12.95 6.62 10.36
C ARG A 15 -11.53 6.19 10.70
N ALA A 16 -11.28 4.88 10.67
CA ALA A 16 -9.94 4.35 10.90
C ALA A 16 -8.97 4.84 9.82
N LEU A 17 -9.42 4.93 8.56
CA LEU A 17 -8.62 5.46 7.46
C LEU A 17 -8.35 6.97 7.65
N ALA A 18 -9.35 7.77 8.05
CA ALA A 18 -9.17 9.19 8.32
C ALA A 18 -8.12 9.43 9.43
N HIS A 19 -8.16 8.63 10.52
CA HIS A 19 -7.14 8.67 11.56
C HIS A 19 -5.74 8.27 11.05
N ALA A 20 -5.65 7.28 10.16
CA ALA A 20 -4.38 6.89 9.56
C ALA A 20 -3.83 8.02 8.67
N ILE A 21 -4.67 8.62 7.83
CA ILE A 21 -4.32 9.77 6.98
C ILE A 21 -3.88 10.96 7.84
N GLN A 22 -4.57 11.27 8.93
CA GLN A 22 -4.20 12.37 9.83
C GLN A 22 -2.79 12.19 10.43
N ARG A 23 -2.37 10.95 10.69
CA ARG A 23 -1.01 10.66 11.16
C ARG A 23 0.05 10.90 10.09
N VAL A 24 -0.27 10.62 8.82
CA VAL A 24 0.65 10.77 7.69
C VAL A 24 0.71 12.21 7.20
N ALA A 25 -0.43 12.87 7.12
CA ALA A 25 -0.61 14.23 6.62
C ALA A 25 0.01 15.29 7.55
N THR A 26 1.33 15.23 7.72
CA THR A 26 2.07 16.26 8.47
C THR A 26 2.10 17.55 7.69
N GLY A 27 1.64 18.63 8.31
CA GLY A 27 1.60 19.96 7.69
C GLY A 27 0.28 20.31 7.01
N THR A 28 -0.77 19.48 7.20
CA THR A 28 -2.16 19.88 6.89
C THR A 28 -2.82 20.45 8.12
N MET A 29 -3.61 21.53 7.95
CA MET A 29 -4.36 22.14 9.07
C MET A 29 -5.65 21.39 9.39
N GLY A 30 -6.16 20.53 8.50
CA GLY A 30 -7.39 19.78 8.76
C GLY A 30 -7.53 18.52 7.88
N VAL A 31 -7.86 17.39 8.53
CA VAL A 31 -8.34 16.19 7.88
C VAL A 31 -9.80 16.00 8.29
N ARG A 32 -10.69 15.99 7.32
CA ARG A 32 -12.13 15.91 7.55
C ARG A 32 -12.75 14.74 6.78
N LEU A 33 -13.55 13.95 7.49
CA LEU A 33 -14.36 12.90 6.87
C LEU A 33 -15.69 13.52 6.40
N GLU A 34 -15.96 13.44 5.12
CA GLU A 34 -17.26 13.75 4.51
C GLU A 34 -17.70 12.55 3.70
N TYR A 35 -18.74 11.88 4.11
CA TYR A 35 -19.37 10.74 3.44
C TYR A 35 -18.54 10.13 2.27
N ASN A 36 -18.00 8.94 2.41
CA ASN A 36 -17.17 8.25 1.41
C ASN A 36 -15.97 9.06 0.85
N CYS A 37 -15.54 10.13 1.50
CA CYS A 37 -14.30 10.80 1.16
C CYS A 37 -13.65 11.48 2.37
N ILE A 38 -12.32 11.51 2.35
CA ILE A 38 -11.50 12.14 3.37
C ILE A 38 -10.80 13.33 2.72
N ILE A 39 -11.10 14.53 3.22
CA ILE A 39 -10.61 15.79 2.65
C ILE A 39 -9.49 16.31 3.52
N CYS A 40 -8.33 16.54 2.90
CA CYS A 40 -7.16 17.15 3.51
C CYS A 40 -7.06 18.59 3.00
N GLU A 41 -7.30 19.54 3.90
CA GLU A 41 -7.27 20.98 3.61
C GLU A 41 -5.92 21.58 4.02
N GLU A 42 -5.49 22.64 3.31
CA GLU A 42 -4.30 23.45 3.64
C GLU A 42 -3.00 22.64 3.75
N ALA A 43 -2.82 21.65 2.87
CA ALA A 43 -1.55 20.96 2.75
C ALA A 43 -0.46 21.90 2.24
N ARG A 44 0.73 21.84 2.83
CA ARG A 44 1.90 22.63 2.36
C ARG A 44 2.27 22.27 0.94
N ASP A 45 2.26 20.97 0.62
CA ASP A 45 2.48 20.43 -0.70
C ASP A 45 1.38 19.41 -1.02
N VAL A 46 0.43 19.82 -1.88
CA VAL A 46 -0.72 18.99 -2.27
C VAL A 46 -0.28 17.82 -3.16
N VAL A 47 0.79 17.99 -3.94
CA VAL A 47 1.29 16.94 -4.85
C VAL A 47 2.00 15.85 -4.05
N GLU A 48 2.86 16.23 -3.13
CA GLU A 48 3.53 15.30 -2.24
C GLU A 48 2.53 14.51 -1.40
N LEU A 49 1.57 15.19 -0.76
CA LEU A 49 0.53 14.55 0.03
C LEU A 49 -0.31 13.59 -0.83
N ALA A 50 -0.74 14.00 -2.00
CA ALA A 50 -1.50 13.16 -2.90
C ALA A 50 -0.71 11.92 -3.34
N SER A 51 0.58 12.08 -3.62
CA SER A 51 1.49 10.97 -3.94
C SER A 51 1.62 9.99 -2.76
N GLN A 52 1.81 10.48 -1.54
CA GLN A 52 1.87 9.64 -0.33
C GLN A 52 0.57 8.87 -0.13
N LEU A 53 -0.58 9.54 -0.20
CA LEU A 53 -1.88 8.90 -0.02
C LEU A 53 -2.22 7.90 -1.14
N SER A 54 -1.75 8.14 -2.37
CA SER A 54 -1.96 7.23 -3.50
C SER A 54 -1.23 5.90 -3.36
N THR A 55 -0.30 5.78 -2.41
CA THR A 55 0.39 4.52 -2.11
C THR A 55 -0.14 3.82 -0.86
N MET A 56 -1.08 4.45 -0.12
CA MET A 56 -1.59 3.95 1.15
C MET A 56 -2.64 2.85 0.99
N LEU A 57 -2.53 1.80 1.80
CA LEU A 57 -3.56 0.76 1.90
C LEU A 57 -4.84 1.32 2.52
N GLY A 58 -5.97 0.82 2.07
CA GLY A 58 -7.30 1.32 2.44
C GLY A 58 -7.78 2.49 1.60
N VAL A 59 -6.89 3.13 0.83
CA VAL A 59 -7.24 4.17 -0.14
C VAL A 59 -7.51 3.52 -1.49
N GLY A 60 -8.66 3.81 -2.10
CA GLY A 60 -9.03 3.33 -3.44
C GLY A 60 -8.56 4.27 -4.55
N SER A 61 -8.67 5.56 -4.32
CA SER A 61 -8.16 6.60 -5.22
C SER A 61 -7.91 7.90 -4.47
N VAL A 62 -7.10 8.77 -5.06
CA VAL A 62 -6.76 10.10 -4.53
C VAL A 62 -6.98 11.14 -5.60
N ALA A 63 -7.58 12.26 -5.25
CA ALA A 63 -7.71 13.40 -6.15
C ALA A 63 -7.06 14.66 -5.59
N ILE A 64 -6.43 15.43 -6.46
CA ILE A 64 -6.13 16.84 -6.22
C ILE A 64 -7.31 17.63 -6.78
N ALA A 65 -7.93 18.49 -5.98
CA ALA A 65 -9.14 19.18 -6.36
C ALA A 65 -9.13 20.65 -5.94
N ASN A 66 -9.88 21.48 -6.67
CA ASN A 66 -10.21 22.84 -6.28
C ASN A 66 -11.49 22.85 -5.46
N LYS A 67 -11.44 23.44 -4.26
CA LYS A 67 -12.62 23.73 -3.45
C LYS A 67 -13.36 24.94 -4.00
N VAL A 68 -14.64 24.77 -4.27
CA VAL A 68 -15.51 25.79 -4.87
C VAL A 68 -16.85 25.87 -4.13
N SER A 69 -17.64 26.91 -4.47
CA SER A 69 -19.02 27.04 -3.99
C SER A 69 -19.90 25.90 -4.54
N THR A 70 -20.98 25.58 -3.82
CA THR A 70 -22.03 24.65 -4.31
C THR A 70 -23.07 25.35 -5.19
N ASN A 71 -22.94 26.65 -5.45
CA ASN A 71 -23.83 27.38 -6.36
C ASN A 71 -23.70 26.83 -7.79
N PHE A 72 -24.81 26.66 -8.48
CA PHE A 72 -24.87 26.08 -9.83
C PHE A 72 -23.95 26.80 -10.84
N SER A 73 -24.01 28.12 -10.87
CA SER A 73 -23.25 28.95 -11.82
C SER A 73 -21.74 28.88 -11.53
N ASP A 74 -21.35 29.06 -10.25
CA ASP A 74 -19.96 29.04 -9.83
C ASP A 74 -19.33 27.67 -10.07
N LEU A 75 -20.09 26.60 -9.76
CA LEU A 75 -19.63 25.24 -9.93
C LEU A 75 -19.45 24.88 -11.40
N THR A 76 -20.43 25.23 -12.25
CA THR A 76 -20.35 25.01 -13.70
C THR A 76 -19.15 25.77 -14.29
N ALA A 77 -18.96 27.03 -13.90
CA ALA A 77 -17.81 27.84 -14.34
C ALA A 77 -16.48 27.22 -13.90
N ALA A 78 -16.38 26.72 -12.68
CA ALA A 78 -15.17 26.07 -12.17
C ALA A 78 -14.85 24.76 -12.91
N ILE A 79 -15.86 23.93 -13.21
CA ILE A 79 -15.69 22.71 -14.00
C ILE A 79 -15.16 23.05 -15.40
N VAL A 80 -15.73 24.08 -16.03
CA VAL A 80 -15.32 24.55 -17.37
C VAL A 80 -13.89 25.10 -17.33
N GLU A 81 -13.55 25.85 -16.31
CA GLU A 81 -12.19 26.39 -16.15
C GLU A 81 -11.16 25.24 -15.98
N VAL A 82 -11.41 24.30 -15.10
CA VAL A 82 -10.53 23.14 -14.88
C VAL A 82 -10.44 22.31 -16.15
N GLY A 83 -11.58 21.94 -16.74
CA GLY A 83 -11.62 21.14 -17.97
C GLY A 83 -10.85 21.77 -19.11
N SER A 84 -10.97 23.11 -19.28
CA SER A 84 -10.21 23.83 -20.31
C SER A 84 -8.70 23.78 -20.15
N LYS A 85 -8.20 23.55 -18.93
CA LYS A 85 -6.75 23.45 -18.61
C LYS A 85 -6.20 22.04 -18.74
N ILE A 86 -7.02 21.00 -18.50
CA ILE A 86 -6.55 19.61 -18.41
C ILE A 86 -6.88 18.73 -19.62
N ILE A 87 -7.78 19.20 -20.49
CA ILE A 87 -8.18 18.46 -21.71
C ILE A 87 -7.24 18.84 -22.85
N ASN A 88 -6.60 17.85 -23.45
CA ASN A 88 -5.69 18.03 -24.57
C ASN A 88 -6.40 17.97 -25.93
N PRO A 89 -5.76 18.45 -27.01
CA PRO A 89 -6.31 18.35 -28.35
C PRO A 89 -6.68 16.91 -28.75
N GLY A 90 -7.89 16.75 -29.29
CA GLY A 90 -8.41 15.45 -29.74
C GLY A 90 -8.84 14.48 -28.63
N GLU A 91 -8.68 14.83 -27.35
CA GLU A 91 -9.17 13.98 -26.27
C GLU A 91 -10.70 13.92 -26.19
N ARG A 92 -11.20 12.79 -25.73
CA ARG A 92 -12.59 12.63 -25.30
C ARG A 92 -12.69 12.86 -23.81
N PHE A 93 -13.60 13.74 -23.39
CA PHE A 93 -13.79 14.05 -21.98
C PHE A 93 -15.16 13.64 -21.47
N TYR A 94 -15.24 13.33 -20.20
CA TYR A 94 -16.49 13.05 -19.49
C TYR A 94 -16.56 13.86 -18.21
N VAL A 95 -17.64 14.59 -18.00
CA VAL A 95 -17.92 15.30 -16.75
C VAL A 95 -18.79 14.41 -15.89
N LYS A 96 -18.34 14.11 -14.68
CA LYS A 96 -19.05 13.30 -13.71
C LYS A 96 -19.23 14.08 -12.42
N VAL A 97 -20.46 14.23 -11.99
CA VAL A 97 -20.81 14.95 -10.76
C VAL A 97 -21.43 13.97 -9.75
N VAL A 98 -20.83 13.89 -8.58
CA VAL A 98 -21.31 13.06 -7.47
C VAL A 98 -21.82 14.00 -6.38
N ILE A 99 -23.13 14.01 -6.17
CA ILE A 99 -23.77 14.73 -5.06
C ILE A 99 -23.83 13.78 -3.86
N GLN A 100 -23.16 14.14 -2.77
CA GLN A 100 -23.20 13.34 -1.55
C GLN A 100 -24.58 13.45 -0.88
N PRO A 101 -25.06 12.38 -0.20
CA PRO A 101 -26.39 12.41 0.46
C PRO A 101 -26.56 13.52 1.50
N VAL A 102 -25.46 14.04 2.02
CA VAL A 102 -25.44 15.13 3.02
C VAL A 102 -25.50 16.53 2.39
N ALA A 103 -25.34 16.62 1.07
CA ALA A 103 -25.42 17.87 0.33
C ALA A 103 -26.89 18.31 0.14
N LYS A 104 -27.15 19.60 0.28
CA LYS A 104 -28.45 20.20 -0.03
C LYS A 104 -28.29 21.03 -1.28
N CYS A 105 -28.76 20.51 -2.42
CA CYS A 105 -28.73 21.17 -3.72
C CYS A 105 -30.15 21.30 -4.29
N GLU A 106 -30.44 22.41 -4.98
CA GLU A 106 -31.69 22.65 -5.68
C GLU A 106 -31.65 22.07 -7.12
N TYR A 107 -30.59 21.42 -7.50
CA TYR A 107 -30.32 20.83 -8.81
C TYR A 107 -29.83 19.37 -8.66
N VAL A 108 -29.93 18.61 -9.75
CA VAL A 108 -29.40 17.23 -9.80
C VAL A 108 -28.05 17.20 -10.54
N SER A 109 -27.31 16.12 -10.36
CA SER A 109 -25.97 15.96 -10.96
C SER A 109 -25.98 16.13 -12.48
N ARG A 110 -27.02 15.62 -13.15
CA ARG A 110 -27.19 15.72 -14.61
C ARG A 110 -27.31 17.14 -15.13
N ASP A 111 -27.88 18.07 -14.36
CA ASP A 111 -28.00 19.47 -14.76
C ASP A 111 -26.61 20.12 -14.88
N ILE A 112 -25.75 19.90 -13.90
CA ILE A 112 -24.35 20.38 -13.89
C ILE A 112 -23.56 19.68 -15.00
N GLU A 113 -23.65 18.34 -15.10
CA GLU A 113 -22.94 17.56 -16.12
C GLU A 113 -23.26 18.05 -17.52
N PHE A 114 -24.55 18.27 -17.81
CA PHE A 114 -25.01 18.78 -19.12
C PHE A 114 -24.51 20.19 -19.37
N ALA A 115 -24.72 21.12 -18.44
CA ALA A 115 -24.33 22.52 -18.60
C ALA A 115 -22.82 22.66 -18.79
N ALA A 116 -22.02 21.98 -17.96
CA ALA A 116 -20.56 21.99 -18.05
C ALA A 116 -20.06 21.32 -19.34
N SER A 117 -20.61 20.16 -19.72
CA SER A 117 -20.21 19.45 -20.94
C SER A 117 -20.51 20.25 -22.20
N SER A 118 -21.68 20.87 -22.27
CA SER A 118 -22.08 21.70 -23.41
C SER A 118 -21.18 22.92 -23.56
N THR A 119 -20.89 23.61 -22.46
CA THR A 119 -19.99 24.78 -22.45
C THR A 119 -18.55 24.39 -22.82
N LEU A 120 -18.05 23.26 -22.30
CA LEU A 120 -16.73 22.73 -22.64
C LEU A 120 -16.63 22.34 -24.11
N ALA A 121 -17.64 21.66 -24.66
CA ALA A 121 -17.67 21.27 -26.06
C ALA A 121 -17.57 22.49 -26.99
N GLY A 122 -18.30 23.57 -26.69
CA GLY A 122 -18.18 24.83 -27.41
C GLY A 122 -16.81 25.46 -27.29
N ARG A 123 -16.26 25.53 -26.05
CA ARG A 123 -14.98 26.18 -25.77
C ARG A 123 -13.78 25.42 -26.36
N LEU A 124 -13.86 24.10 -26.43
CA LEU A 124 -12.80 23.22 -26.90
C LEU A 124 -12.95 22.77 -28.35
N ALA A 125 -13.93 23.32 -29.09
CA ALA A 125 -14.19 22.95 -30.47
C ALA A 125 -12.96 23.17 -31.37
N SER A 126 -12.19 24.25 -31.14
CA SER A 126 -10.99 24.58 -31.91
C SER A 126 -9.87 23.52 -31.80
N ILE A 127 -9.78 22.82 -30.66
CA ILE A 127 -8.82 21.75 -30.42
C ILE A 127 -9.40 20.36 -30.69
N LYS A 128 -10.61 20.25 -31.23
CA LYS A 128 -11.30 19.00 -31.57
C LYS A 128 -11.47 18.05 -30.38
N ALA A 129 -11.54 18.57 -29.16
CA ALA A 129 -11.91 17.79 -28.01
C ALA A 129 -13.44 17.60 -27.97
N LEU A 130 -13.90 16.38 -27.71
CA LEU A 130 -15.30 16.01 -27.79
C LEU A 130 -15.80 15.35 -26.49
N PRO A 131 -17.07 15.57 -26.09
CA PRO A 131 -17.65 14.83 -24.98
C PRO A 131 -17.74 13.33 -25.30
N ALA A 132 -17.39 12.49 -24.35
CA ALA A 132 -17.57 11.05 -24.42
C ALA A 132 -19.02 10.67 -24.08
N LYS A 133 -19.51 9.57 -24.65
CA LYS A 133 -20.86 9.07 -24.35
C LYS A 133 -20.93 8.42 -22.97
N THR A 134 -19.84 7.76 -22.55
CA THR A 134 -19.74 7.11 -21.25
C THR A 134 -18.39 7.42 -20.61
N GLU A 135 -18.31 7.22 -19.30
CA GLU A 135 -17.04 7.36 -18.54
C GLU A 135 -15.92 6.47 -19.10
N LYS A 136 -16.28 5.26 -19.58
CA LYS A 136 -15.33 4.29 -20.15
C LYS A 136 -14.72 4.72 -21.49
N ASP A 137 -15.46 5.53 -22.25
CA ASP A 137 -15.02 6.03 -23.56
C ASP A 137 -14.19 7.30 -23.45
N ALA A 138 -14.07 7.85 -22.24
CA ALA A 138 -13.36 9.09 -22.00
C ALA A 138 -11.88 8.82 -21.78
N SER A 139 -11.02 9.59 -22.44
CA SER A 139 -9.60 9.67 -22.12
C SER A 139 -9.31 10.64 -20.96
N ARG A 140 -10.25 11.56 -20.70
CA ARG A 140 -10.17 12.52 -19.59
C ARG A 140 -11.48 12.57 -18.78
N LEU A 141 -11.38 12.26 -17.49
CA LEU A 141 -12.49 12.36 -16.54
C LEU A 141 -12.35 13.65 -15.72
N ILE A 142 -13.40 14.46 -15.70
CA ILE A 142 -13.54 15.61 -14.80
C ILE A 142 -14.51 15.20 -13.70
N LEU A 143 -13.98 14.71 -12.59
CA LEU A 143 -14.77 14.30 -11.43
C LEU A 143 -15.03 15.53 -10.56
N THR A 144 -16.29 15.72 -10.17
CA THR A 144 -16.72 16.74 -9.21
C THR A 144 -17.48 16.08 -8.07
N VAL A 145 -17.11 16.39 -6.84
CA VAL A 145 -17.79 15.89 -5.64
C VAL A 145 -18.44 17.06 -4.92
N ILE A 146 -19.74 16.98 -4.67
CA ILE A 146 -20.49 18.00 -3.95
C ILE A 146 -20.77 17.50 -2.54
N GLY A 147 -20.14 18.14 -1.57
CA GLY A 147 -20.31 17.86 -0.14
C GLY A 147 -21.32 18.78 0.52
N LYS A 148 -21.36 18.76 1.85
CA LYS A 148 -22.33 19.53 2.66
C LYS A 148 -22.20 21.05 2.50
N LYS A 149 -20.98 21.57 2.43
CA LYS A 149 -20.69 23.01 2.43
C LYS A 149 -19.93 23.51 1.22
N SER A 150 -19.29 22.62 0.50
CA SER A 150 -18.39 22.96 -0.61
C SER A 150 -18.46 21.89 -1.67
N ALA A 151 -18.12 22.24 -2.89
CA ALA A 151 -17.88 21.32 -3.97
C ALA A 151 -16.38 21.25 -4.29
N TYR A 152 -15.96 20.16 -4.90
CA TYR A 152 -14.57 19.86 -5.18
C TYR A 152 -14.45 19.41 -6.63
N VAL A 153 -13.82 20.23 -7.47
CA VAL A 153 -13.56 19.93 -8.87
C VAL A 153 -12.18 19.31 -8.99
N CYS A 154 -12.09 18.03 -9.33
CA CYS A 154 -10.84 17.29 -9.40
C CYS A 154 -10.02 17.68 -10.64
N ILE A 155 -8.77 18.04 -10.42
CA ILE A 155 -7.78 18.37 -11.45
C ILE A 155 -7.04 17.11 -11.89
N GLN A 156 -6.70 16.26 -10.92
CA GLN A 156 -5.99 15.01 -11.12
C GLN A 156 -6.59 13.91 -10.26
N LEU A 157 -6.75 12.72 -10.84
CA LEU A 157 -7.20 11.53 -10.14
C LEU A 157 -6.12 10.45 -10.27
N MET A 158 -5.73 9.85 -9.14
CA MET A 158 -4.71 8.80 -9.05
C MET A 158 -5.35 7.55 -8.45
N THR A 159 -5.09 6.40 -9.06
CA THR A 159 -5.48 5.10 -8.48
C THR A 159 -4.55 4.76 -7.32
N ALA A 160 -5.11 4.16 -6.26
CA ALA A 160 -4.37 3.71 -5.09
C ALA A 160 -4.53 2.19 -4.90
N PRO A 161 -3.70 1.53 -4.04
CA PRO A 161 -3.66 0.06 -3.96
C PRO A 161 -4.94 -0.58 -3.44
N GLY A 162 -5.84 0.17 -2.83
CA GLY A 162 -7.06 -0.35 -2.23
C GLY A 162 -6.77 -1.27 -1.02
N GLY A 163 -7.61 -2.31 -0.86
CA GLY A 163 -7.51 -3.24 0.25
C GLY A 163 -8.13 -2.71 1.53
N LEU A 164 -7.95 -3.45 2.62
CA LEU A 164 -8.41 -3.05 3.94
C LEU A 164 -7.33 -2.22 4.66
N ILE A 165 -7.75 -1.44 5.63
CA ILE A 165 -6.79 -0.77 6.51
C ILE A 165 -6.07 -1.79 7.39
N ALA A 166 -4.76 -1.64 7.52
CA ALA A 166 -3.95 -2.53 8.36
C ALA A 166 -4.44 -2.53 9.81
N GLY A 167 -4.68 -3.73 10.37
CA GLY A 167 -5.15 -3.93 11.73
C GLY A 167 -6.63 -4.34 11.87
N SER A 168 -7.44 -4.20 10.81
CA SER A 168 -8.87 -4.59 10.86
C SER A 168 -9.07 -6.11 11.07
N GLN A 169 -8.09 -6.95 10.71
CA GLN A 169 -8.12 -8.41 10.86
C GLN A 169 -7.21 -8.91 12.00
N GLY A 170 -6.72 -8.01 12.84
CA GLY A 170 -5.85 -8.32 13.96
C GLY A 170 -4.37 -8.35 13.60
N ARG A 171 -3.52 -8.83 14.55
CA ARG A 171 -2.06 -8.76 14.45
C ARG A 171 -1.46 -10.06 13.95
N VAL A 172 -0.41 -9.93 13.15
CA VAL A 172 0.43 -11.03 12.69
C VAL A 172 1.91 -10.69 12.89
N LEU A 173 2.73 -11.71 13.06
CA LEU A 173 4.18 -11.60 13.01
C LEU A 173 4.65 -11.90 11.59
N SER A 174 5.61 -11.15 11.09
CA SER A 174 6.18 -11.33 9.75
C SER A 174 7.68 -11.07 9.75
N SER A 175 8.36 -11.50 8.71
CA SER A 175 9.75 -11.10 8.44
C SER A 175 9.83 -10.32 7.13
N ILE A 176 10.78 -9.39 7.05
CA ILE A 176 11.18 -8.75 5.79
C ILE A 176 12.68 -8.95 5.63
N HIS A 177 13.06 -9.78 4.67
CA HIS A 177 14.47 -10.17 4.42
C HIS A 177 14.78 -10.28 2.93
N ASP A 178 13.80 -10.03 2.07
CA ASP A 178 13.91 -9.93 0.63
C ASP A 178 12.63 -9.35 0.01
N SER A 179 12.60 -9.25 -1.32
CA SER A 179 11.43 -8.76 -2.07
C SER A 179 10.19 -9.65 -1.92
N LEU A 180 10.36 -10.97 -1.79
CA LEU A 180 9.24 -11.91 -1.65
C LEU A 180 8.57 -11.79 -0.28
N SER A 181 9.36 -11.70 0.78
CA SER A 181 8.88 -11.51 2.15
C SER A 181 8.21 -10.13 2.33
N PHE A 182 8.75 -9.08 1.71
CA PHE A 182 8.09 -7.78 1.63
C PHE A 182 6.71 -7.88 0.96
N LEU A 183 6.62 -8.56 -0.20
CA LEU A 183 5.37 -8.73 -0.94
C LEU A 183 4.34 -9.54 -0.13
N SER A 184 4.81 -10.56 0.59
CA SER A 184 3.98 -11.34 1.51
C SER A 184 3.40 -10.47 2.64
N CYS A 185 4.23 -9.65 3.28
CA CYS A 185 3.79 -8.69 4.29
C CYS A 185 2.78 -7.69 3.74
N LEU A 186 3.05 -7.14 2.55
CA LEU A 186 2.16 -6.16 1.90
C LEU A 186 0.81 -6.78 1.56
N THR A 187 0.80 -8.02 1.05
CA THR A 187 -0.43 -8.75 0.74
C THR A 187 -1.24 -9.06 2.01
N ALA A 188 -0.57 -9.46 3.09
CA ALA A 188 -1.20 -9.64 4.38
C ALA A 188 -1.80 -8.32 4.93
N ALA A 189 -1.05 -7.22 4.82
CA ALA A 189 -1.53 -5.91 5.24
C ALA A 189 -2.71 -5.42 4.37
N LYS A 190 -2.69 -5.68 3.06
CA LYS A 190 -3.80 -5.39 2.13
C LYS A 190 -5.06 -6.19 2.48
N ALA A 191 -4.91 -7.39 3.03
CA ALA A 191 -5.99 -8.19 3.59
C ALA A 191 -6.45 -7.73 4.99
N GLY A 192 -5.89 -6.64 5.53
CA GLY A 192 -6.28 -6.03 6.80
C GLY A 192 -5.50 -6.48 8.02
N PHE A 193 -4.47 -7.30 7.88
CA PHE A 193 -3.65 -7.70 9.02
C PHE A 193 -2.67 -6.58 9.44
N ASP A 194 -2.43 -6.48 10.75
CA ASP A 194 -1.42 -5.59 11.31
C ASP A 194 -0.09 -6.32 11.47
N CYS A 195 0.84 -6.04 10.57
CA CYS A 195 2.23 -6.52 10.63
C CYS A 195 3.10 -5.57 11.49
N THR A 196 2.73 -5.34 12.75
CA THR A 196 3.49 -4.46 13.67
C THR A 196 4.79 -5.08 14.15
N GLY A 197 4.83 -6.40 14.30
CA GLY A 197 6.04 -7.12 14.65
C GLY A 197 6.76 -7.56 13.38
N ILE A 198 7.78 -6.81 12.95
CA ILE A 198 8.62 -7.20 11.81
C ILE A 198 9.95 -7.74 12.33
N VAL A 199 10.23 -9.00 12.01
CA VAL A 199 11.54 -9.58 12.16
C VAL A 199 12.38 -9.23 10.94
N LEU A 200 13.55 -8.65 11.19
CA LEU A 200 14.51 -8.25 10.16
C LEU A 200 15.78 -9.10 10.29
N PRO A 201 15.80 -10.32 9.73
CA PRO A 201 16.97 -11.16 9.74
C PRO A 201 18.00 -10.64 8.72
N TYR A 202 19.27 -10.73 9.04
CA TYR A 202 20.37 -10.31 8.19
C TYR A 202 21.63 -11.15 8.41
N VAL A 203 22.39 -11.36 7.34
CA VAL A 203 23.70 -12.04 7.39
C VAL A 203 24.83 -11.02 7.53
N ASP A 204 24.71 -9.87 6.86
CA ASP A 204 25.69 -8.80 6.87
C ASP A 204 25.03 -7.41 6.82
N LYS A 205 25.84 -6.36 6.94
CA LYS A 205 25.35 -4.96 6.91
C LYS A 205 24.67 -4.57 5.59
N SER A 206 25.16 -5.09 4.47
CA SER A 206 24.57 -4.75 3.15
C SER A 206 23.14 -5.30 3.03
N GLU A 207 22.93 -6.53 3.49
CA GLU A 207 21.60 -7.13 3.53
C GLU A 207 20.68 -6.37 4.50
N LEU A 208 21.21 -5.97 5.66
CA LEU A 208 20.46 -5.17 6.61
C LEU A 208 19.97 -3.86 6.02
N GLU A 209 20.82 -3.16 5.26
CA GLU A 209 20.45 -1.91 4.58
C GLU A 209 19.33 -2.09 3.57
N ILE A 210 19.43 -3.12 2.74
CA ILE A 210 18.41 -3.46 1.74
C ILE A 210 17.07 -3.76 2.42
N ASN A 211 17.11 -4.59 3.45
CA ASN A 211 15.91 -5.01 4.19
C ASN A 211 15.28 -3.84 4.96
N ALA A 212 16.08 -2.94 5.53
CA ALA A 212 15.59 -1.74 6.20
C ALA A 212 14.85 -0.79 5.22
N LYS A 213 15.34 -0.64 3.97
CA LYS A 213 14.64 0.11 2.91
C LYS A 213 13.28 -0.50 2.59
N LEU A 214 13.20 -1.83 2.50
CA LEU A 214 11.93 -2.53 2.30
C LEU A 214 10.95 -2.30 3.46
N VAL A 215 11.44 -2.31 4.70
CA VAL A 215 10.62 -2.00 5.88
C VAL A 215 10.11 -0.56 5.85
N GLN A 216 10.93 0.41 5.46
CA GLN A 216 10.50 1.80 5.31
C GLN A 216 9.40 1.94 4.25
N LEU A 217 9.60 1.31 3.09
CA LEU A 217 8.59 1.29 2.02
C LEU A 217 7.28 0.65 2.50
N PHE A 218 7.36 -0.47 3.24
CA PHE A 218 6.21 -1.12 3.83
C PHE A 218 5.47 -0.21 4.82
N ALA A 219 6.20 0.39 5.75
CA ALA A 219 5.62 1.25 6.79
C ALA A 219 4.93 2.49 6.21
N ALA A 220 5.51 3.09 5.15
CA ALA A 220 4.88 4.19 4.42
C ALA A 220 3.52 3.77 3.83
N ARG A 221 3.43 2.55 3.24
CA ARG A 221 2.19 2.05 2.64
C ARG A 221 1.08 1.75 3.64
N ILE A 222 1.42 1.43 4.88
CA ILE A 222 0.43 1.23 5.96
C ILE A 222 0.19 2.49 6.78
N GLY A 223 0.71 3.64 6.33
CA GLY A 223 0.50 4.94 6.97
C GLY A 223 1.13 5.07 8.35
N ARG A 224 2.36 4.54 8.53
CA ARG A 224 3.11 4.66 9.79
C ARG A 224 4.27 5.61 9.66
N LYS A 225 4.50 6.40 10.71
CA LYS A 225 5.69 7.25 10.86
C LYS A 225 6.84 6.54 11.57
N LYS A 226 6.53 5.50 12.34
CA LYS A 226 7.47 4.72 13.10
C LYS A 226 7.14 3.24 12.97
N GLN A 227 8.16 2.40 12.81
CA GLN A 227 8.04 0.96 12.74
C GLN A 227 9.01 0.30 13.70
N THR A 228 8.47 -0.47 14.64
CA THR A 228 9.31 -1.33 15.50
C THR A 228 9.77 -2.55 14.69
N ILE A 229 11.06 -2.85 14.74
CA ILE A 229 11.67 -4.03 14.15
C ILE A 229 12.46 -4.82 15.18
N LEU A 230 12.58 -6.12 14.94
CA LEU A 230 13.48 -7.02 15.63
C LEU A 230 14.63 -7.37 14.67
N ALA A 231 15.74 -6.65 14.77
CA ALA A 231 16.93 -6.93 13.96
C ALA A 231 17.66 -8.15 14.54
N ILE A 232 17.86 -9.18 13.71
CA ILE A 232 18.34 -10.48 14.14
C ILE A 232 19.49 -10.92 13.21
N PRO A 233 20.76 -10.94 13.70
CA PRO A 233 21.85 -11.49 12.94
C PRO A 233 21.68 -13.01 12.82
N ILE A 234 21.83 -13.54 11.61
CA ILE A 234 21.76 -14.98 11.33
C ILE A 234 22.98 -15.46 10.56
N ASN A 235 23.39 -16.68 10.83
CA ASN A 235 24.41 -17.36 10.04
C ASN A 235 23.79 -18.55 9.30
N VAL A 236 24.01 -18.63 7.98
CA VAL A 236 23.46 -19.70 7.15
C VAL A 236 24.56 -20.75 6.90
N PRO A 237 24.40 -21.98 7.41
CA PRO A 237 25.46 -22.98 7.40
C PRO A 237 25.67 -23.68 6.03
N ALA A 238 25.29 -23.02 4.93
CA ALA A 238 25.46 -23.56 3.58
C ALA A 238 25.62 -22.44 2.55
N LYS A 239 26.06 -22.84 1.34
CA LYS A 239 26.20 -21.95 0.17
C LYS A 239 25.30 -22.42 -0.97
N GLY A 240 25.09 -21.55 -1.97
CA GLY A 240 24.30 -21.83 -3.17
C GLY A 240 22.81 -21.98 -2.88
N VAL A 241 22.11 -22.74 -3.71
CA VAL A 241 20.65 -22.87 -3.67
C VAL A 241 20.12 -23.46 -2.36
N VAL A 242 20.90 -24.31 -1.68
CA VAL A 242 20.52 -24.87 -0.37
C VAL A 242 20.45 -23.81 0.70
N SER A 243 21.33 -22.78 0.63
CA SER A 243 21.33 -21.69 1.60
C SER A 243 20.04 -20.89 1.63
N ILE A 244 19.34 -20.78 0.49
CA ILE A 244 18.04 -20.08 0.41
C ILE A 244 17.00 -20.78 1.30
N LEU A 245 16.82 -22.08 1.14
CA LEU A 245 15.89 -22.85 1.94
C LEU A 245 16.30 -22.92 3.43
N LEU A 246 17.59 -23.00 3.72
CA LEU A 246 18.08 -22.99 5.10
C LEU A 246 17.86 -21.65 5.78
N LYS A 247 18.05 -20.54 5.07
CA LYS A 247 17.73 -19.19 5.55
C LYS A 247 16.25 -19.09 5.91
N GLU A 248 15.37 -19.48 5.00
CA GLU A 248 13.92 -19.53 5.24
C GLU A 248 13.55 -20.41 6.45
N LYS A 249 14.22 -21.56 6.58
CA LYS A 249 13.98 -22.49 7.69
C LYS A 249 14.41 -21.89 9.03
N ILE A 250 15.58 -21.23 9.10
CA ILE A 250 16.06 -20.52 10.32
C ILE A 250 15.07 -19.41 10.69
N ILE A 251 14.68 -18.59 9.73
CA ILE A 251 13.72 -17.49 9.93
C ILE A 251 12.37 -18.04 10.44
N SER A 252 11.87 -19.12 9.83
CA SER A 252 10.64 -19.77 10.29
C SER A 252 10.73 -20.23 11.74
N LYS A 253 11.85 -20.84 12.14
CA LYS A 253 12.08 -21.27 13.52
C LYS A 253 12.15 -20.08 14.49
N ILE A 254 12.75 -18.97 14.09
CA ILE A 254 12.78 -17.73 14.88
C ILE A 254 11.34 -17.21 15.07
N LEU A 255 10.55 -17.11 14.01
CA LEU A 255 9.16 -16.64 14.07
C LEU A 255 8.30 -17.52 14.98
N MET A 256 8.48 -18.85 14.93
CA MET A 256 7.74 -19.78 15.79
C MET A 256 8.05 -19.62 17.29
N GLN A 257 9.23 -19.14 17.66
CA GLN A 257 9.63 -18.88 19.05
C GLN A 257 9.12 -17.53 19.59
N CYS A 258 8.65 -16.62 18.72
CA CYS A 258 8.04 -15.36 19.15
C CYS A 258 6.65 -15.59 19.75
N GLN A 259 6.17 -14.65 20.56
CA GLN A 259 4.89 -14.79 21.30
C GLN A 259 3.63 -14.75 20.42
N ASN A 260 3.71 -14.25 19.18
CA ASN A 260 2.56 -14.12 18.31
C ASN A 260 2.02 -15.49 17.85
N ASN A 261 0.70 -15.63 17.82
CA ASN A 261 0.06 -16.88 17.40
C ASN A 261 -0.15 -17.01 15.88
N ARG A 262 -0.13 -15.90 15.14
CA ARG A 262 -0.29 -15.87 13.67
C ARG A 262 1.00 -15.40 13.03
N ILE A 263 1.47 -16.15 12.04
CA ILE A 263 2.75 -15.91 11.37
C ILE A 263 2.53 -15.82 9.85
N VAL A 264 3.04 -14.76 9.24
CA VAL A 264 3.07 -14.60 7.77
C VAL A 264 4.37 -15.17 7.25
N PHE A 265 4.27 -16.07 6.27
CA PHE A 265 5.40 -16.66 5.59
C PHE A 265 5.45 -16.26 4.11
N PRO A 266 6.63 -15.97 3.54
CA PRO A 266 6.81 -15.65 2.13
C PRO A 266 6.84 -16.90 1.23
N LEU A 267 5.98 -17.88 1.51
CA LEU A 267 5.94 -19.15 0.81
C LEU A 267 5.11 -19.05 -0.47
N THR A 268 5.67 -19.52 -1.58
CA THR A 268 4.97 -19.65 -2.85
C THR A 268 5.44 -20.88 -3.62
N ALA A 269 4.52 -21.59 -4.29
CA ALA A 269 4.83 -22.73 -5.12
C ALA A 269 5.65 -22.36 -6.37
N ALA A 270 5.69 -21.09 -6.77
CA ALA A 270 6.53 -20.59 -7.86
C ALA A 270 8.04 -20.62 -7.51
N VAL A 271 8.38 -20.53 -6.22
CA VAL A 271 9.77 -20.46 -5.75
C VAL A 271 10.15 -21.68 -4.94
N HIS A 272 9.33 -22.09 -3.98
CA HIS A 272 9.65 -23.12 -3.01
C HIS A 272 9.14 -24.51 -3.42
N PRO A 273 9.93 -25.58 -3.19
CA PRO A 273 9.45 -26.95 -3.37
C PRO A 273 8.26 -27.24 -2.46
N ILE A 274 7.27 -27.99 -2.93
CA ILE A 274 6.05 -28.30 -2.17
C ILE A 274 6.37 -28.97 -0.83
N TRP A 275 7.29 -29.95 -0.81
CA TRP A 275 7.71 -30.62 0.44
C TRP A 275 8.28 -29.66 1.47
N PHE A 276 8.92 -28.55 1.05
CA PHE A 276 9.44 -27.51 1.94
C PHE A 276 8.31 -26.68 2.54
N ILE A 277 7.36 -26.26 1.69
CA ILE A 277 6.15 -25.55 2.12
C ILE A 277 5.39 -26.35 3.17
N GLU A 278 5.13 -27.64 2.87
CA GLU A 278 4.46 -28.57 3.80
C GLU A 278 5.21 -28.67 5.13
N SER A 279 6.55 -28.81 5.11
CA SER A 279 7.36 -28.90 6.32
C SER A 279 7.21 -27.65 7.19
N ILE A 280 7.27 -26.43 6.61
CA ILE A 280 7.11 -25.17 7.36
C ILE A 280 5.70 -25.07 7.96
N ILE A 281 4.68 -25.38 7.18
CA ILE A 281 3.28 -25.32 7.64
C ILE A 281 3.04 -26.32 8.79
N GLN A 282 3.46 -27.58 8.63
CA GLN A 282 3.30 -28.62 9.65
C GLN A 282 4.04 -28.29 10.95
N GLU A 283 5.28 -27.80 10.86
CA GLU A 283 6.06 -27.39 12.03
C GLU A 283 5.39 -26.21 12.75
N THR A 284 4.87 -25.24 11.98
CA THR A 284 4.17 -24.07 12.55
C THR A 284 2.90 -24.49 13.31
N VAL A 285 2.09 -25.35 12.71
CA VAL A 285 0.87 -25.88 13.36
C VAL A 285 1.23 -26.71 14.59
N SER A 286 2.28 -27.56 14.52
CA SER A 286 2.76 -28.36 15.65
C SER A 286 3.31 -27.50 16.80
N ALA A 287 3.78 -26.28 16.50
CA ALA A 287 4.17 -25.28 17.50
C ALA A 287 2.97 -24.50 18.09
N GLY A 288 1.72 -24.88 17.76
CA GLY A 288 0.50 -24.20 18.21
C GLY A 288 0.27 -22.83 17.56
N LYS A 289 0.84 -22.60 16.39
CA LYS A 289 0.74 -21.33 15.65
C LYS A 289 -0.11 -21.48 14.40
N THR A 290 -0.68 -20.36 13.92
CA THR A 290 -1.44 -20.32 12.67
C THR A 290 -0.56 -19.76 11.55
N PRO A 291 -0.19 -20.58 10.55
CA PRO A 291 0.55 -20.10 9.38
C PRO A 291 -0.38 -19.34 8.42
N PHE A 292 0.12 -18.26 7.85
CA PHE A 292 -0.52 -17.52 6.79
C PHE A 292 0.49 -17.29 5.65
N ALA A 293 0.22 -17.86 4.48
CA ALA A 293 1.07 -17.77 3.30
C ALA A 293 0.28 -17.12 2.14
N PRO A 294 0.20 -15.78 2.10
CA PRO A 294 -0.68 -15.06 1.17
C PRO A 294 -0.28 -15.19 -0.29
N LEU A 295 0.95 -15.61 -0.57
CA LEU A 295 1.49 -15.77 -1.93
C LEU A 295 1.48 -17.24 -2.41
N LEU A 296 0.92 -18.16 -1.63
CA LEU A 296 1.13 -19.61 -1.83
C LEU A 296 0.80 -20.10 -3.23
N PHE A 297 -0.32 -19.64 -3.80
CA PHE A 297 -0.82 -20.08 -5.10
C PHE A 297 -0.66 -19.02 -6.21
N LEU A 298 0.01 -17.89 -5.90
CA LEU A 298 0.28 -16.87 -6.90
C LEU A 298 1.58 -17.22 -7.65
N SER A 299 1.48 -17.81 -8.84
CA SER A 299 2.63 -18.07 -9.69
C SER A 299 2.80 -17.02 -10.77
N ASP A 300 1.82 -16.91 -11.66
CA ASP A 300 1.89 -16.03 -12.83
C ASP A 300 1.64 -14.56 -12.49
N GLU A 301 0.98 -14.30 -11.35
CA GLU A 301 0.63 -12.96 -10.90
C GLU A 301 1.71 -12.29 -10.03
N LEU A 302 2.71 -13.03 -9.54
CA LEU A 302 3.74 -12.48 -8.64
C LEU A 302 4.46 -11.27 -9.24
N GLY A 303 4.81 -11.33 -10.52
CA GLY A 303 5.46 -10.21 -11.21
C GLY A 303 4.57 -8.96 -11.30
N ARG A 304 3.26 -9.15 -11.52
CA ARG A 304 2.29 -8.05 -11.51
C ARG A 304 2.18 -7.42 -10.13
N TYR A 305 2.02 -8.23 -9.08
CA TYR A 305 1.96 -7.74 -7.69
C TYR A 305 3.24 -6.99 -7.28
N ALA A 306 4.40 -7.48 -7.67
CA ALA A 306 5.67 -6.82 -7.42
C ALA A 306 5.76 -5.45 -8.12
N LYS A 307 5.35 -5.38 -9.39
CA LYS A 307 5.28 -4.12 -10.15
C LYS A 307 4.32 -3.11 -9.53
N GLU A 308 3.12 -3.55 -9.12
CA GLU A 308 2.14 -2.73 -8.40
C GLU A 308 2.70 -2.24 -7.05
N ALA A 309 3.52 -3.06 -6.40
CA ALA A 309 4.24 -2.71 -5.18
C ALA A 309 5.47 -1.82 -5.42
N GLY A 310 5.86 -1.56 -6.66
CA GLY A 310 7.03 -0.75 -7.00
C GLY A 310 8.36 -1.40 -6.62
N ILE A 311 8.43 -2.73 -6.65
CA ILE A 311 9.65 -3.51 -6.37
C ILE A 311 10.00 -4.44 -7.53
N GLU A 312 11.28 -4.74 -7.67
CA GLU A 312 11.76 -5.80 -8.54
C GLU A 312 11.76 -7.14 -7.80
N LEU A 313 11.21 -8.16 -8.42
CA LEU A 313 11.17 -9.51 -7.89
C LEU A 313 12.20 -10.39 -8.61
N ASN A 314 13.37 -10.53 -8.00
CA ASN A 314 14.44 -11.41 -8.45
C ASN A 314 14.33 -12.78 -7.78
N VAL A 315 13.36 -13.58 -8.19
CA VAL A 315 13.15 -14.93 -7.65
C VAL A 315 13.20 -15.96 -8.76
N SER A 316 13.84 -17.09 -8.46
CA SER A 316 13.86 -18.27 -9.34
C SER A 316 13.39 -19.49 -8.56
N ALA A 317 12.78 -20.43 -9.25
CA ALA A 317 12.34 -21.68 -8.63
C ALA A 317 13.52 -22.44 -8.02
N VAL A 318 13.42 -22.77 -6.74
CA VAL A 318 14.43 -23.51 -5.99
C VAL A 318 14.18 -25.01 -6.17
N LYS A 319 15.04 -25.66 -6.97
CA LYS A 319 14.96 -27.11 -7.22
C LYS A 319 15.99 -27.83 -6.34
N VAL A 320 15.58 -28.19 -5.13
CA VAL A 320 16.43 -28.93 -4.17
C VAL A 320 15.67 -30.14 -3.67
N ALA A 321 16.32 -31.30 -3.65
CA ALA A 321 15.76 -32.52 -3.10
C ALA A 321 15.73 -32.48 -1.55
N LYS A 322 14.74 -33.09 -0.94
CA LYS A 322 14.50 -33.05 0.52
C LYS A 322 15.67 -33.61 1.35
N ASP A 323 16.36 -34.61 0.86
CA ASP A 323 17.52 -35.24 1.49
C ASP A 323 18.70 -34.29 1.67
N LYS A 324 18.86 -33.28 0.82
CA LYS A 324 19.91 -32.26 0.92
C LYS A 324 19.81 -31.40 2.17
N LEU A 325 18.62 -31.33 2.80
CA LEU A 325 18.41 -30.58 4.05
C LEU A 325 18.48 -31.46 5.31
N ARG A 326 18.46 -32.79 5.20
CA ARG A 326 18.39 -33.71 6.35
C ARG A 326 19.54 -33.53 7.35
N GLY A 327 20.74 -33.21 6.89
CA GLY A 327 21.90 -33.02 7.74
C GLY A 327 21.94 -31.70 8.54
N TYR A 328 21.03 -30.75 8.24
CA TYR A 328 21.11 -29.40 8.81
C TYR A 328 20.13 -29.14 9.96
N GLY A 329 19.28 -30.10 10.36
CA GLY A 329 18.24 -29.87 11.37
C GLY A 329 18.77 -29.28 12.67
N ASN A 330 19.78 -29.91 13.27
CA ASN A 330 20.40 -29.44 14.51
C ASN A 330 21.09 -28.07 14.35
N ALA A 331 21.71 -27.82 13.20
CA ALA A 331 22.37 -26.55 12.91
C ALA A 331 21.34 -25.41 12.80
N VAL A 332 20.19 -25.66 12.13
CA VAL A 332 19.08 -24.70 12.01
C VAL A 332 18.48 -24.37 13.39
N ASP A 333 18.20 -25.38 14.22
CA ASP A 333 17.63 -25.16 15.55
C ASP A 333 18.62 -24.44 16.50
N SER A 334 19.92 -24.77 16.41
CA SER A 334 20.97 -24.10 17.16
C SER A 334 21.11 -22.65 16.76
N GLU A 335 21.14 -22.37 15.45
CA GLU A 335 21.25 -21.04 14.89
C GLU A 335 20.03 -20.17 15.28
N ALA A 336 18.83 -20.68 15.14
CA ALA A 336 17.62 -19.95 15.51
C ALA A 336 17.63 -19.54 17.01
N ARG A 337 18.08 -20.43 17.90
CA ARG A 337 18.21 -20.11 19.34
C ARG A 337 19.29 -19.07 19.60
N LEU A 338 20.43 -19.16 18.90
CA LEU A 338 21.54 -18.22 19.05
C LEU A 338 21.12 -16.83 18.53
N ALA A 339 20.51 -16.77 17.36
CA ALA A 339 20.05 -15.56 16.72
C ALA A 339 19.06 -14.77 17.61
N ILE A 340 18.14 -15.47 18.25
CA ILE A 340 17.17 -14.84 19.18
C ILE A 340 17.87 -14.17 20.38
N LYS A 341 18.96 -14.77 20.92
CA LYS A 341 19.72 -14.16 22.02
C LYS A 341 20.40 -12.85 21.62
N HIS A 342 20.72 -12.69 20.34
CA HIS A 342 21.36 -11.49 19.79
C HIS A 342 20.38 -10.51 19.14
N THR A 343 19.07 -10.71 19.37
CA THR A 343 18.04 -9.81 18.83
C THR A 343 18.16 -8.41 19.41
N LYS A 344 18.16 -7.42 18.52
CA LYS A 344 18.05 -6.01 18.89
C LYS A 344 16.68 -5.48 18.50
N ARG A 345 16.01 -4.84 19.46
CA ARG A 345 14.75 -4.13 19.19
C ARG A 345 15.06 -2.69 18.82
N LEU A 346 14.64 -2.28 17.62
CA LEU A 346 14.89 -0.96 17.08
C LEU A 346 13.58 -0.31 16.66
N GLU A 347 13.55 1.01 16.68
CA GLU A 347 12.44 1.80 16.16
C GLU A 347 12.91 2.59 14.94
N LEU A 348 12.38 2.24 13.77
CA LEU A 348 12.62 2.92 12.52
C LEU A 348 11.70 4.13 12.38
N ASN A 349 12.25 5.31 12.24
CA ASN A 349 11.51 6.47 11.77
C ASN A 349 11.32 6.40 10.26
N ILE A 350 10.12 6.71 9.79
CA ILE A 350 9.77 6.65 8.37
C ILE A 350 9.88 8.06 7.78
N GLY A 351 10.78 8.22 6.82
CA GLY A 351 11.04 9.49 6.14
C GLY A 351 12.33 9.42 5.31
N PRO A 352 12.58 10.39 4.44
CA PRO A 352 13.66 10.33 3.46
C PRO A 352 15.08 10.32 4.06
N ASN A 353 15.26 10.79 5.30
CA ASN A 353 16.59 11.00 5.89
C ASN A 353 16.94 10.13 7.10
N TYR A 354 16.05 9.20 7.51
CA TYR A 354 16.24 8.44 8.78
C TYR A 354 16.85 7.05 8.59
N PHE A 355 17.35 6.75 7.41
CA PHE A 355 17.87 5.43 7.07
C PHE A 355 19.23 5.13 7.77
N HIS A 356 20.10 6.13 7.85
CA HIS A 356 21.44 5.97 8.45
C HIS A 356 21.39 5.72 9.94
N ASP A 357 20.44 6.31 10.67
CA ASP A 357 20.32 6.16 12.14
C ASP A 357 20.12 4.71 12.59
N VAL A 358 19.60 3.85 11.72
CA VAL A 358 19.38 2.43 12.03
C VAL A 358 20.65 1.60 11.87
N ILE A 359 21.42 1.89 10.84
CA ILE A 359 22.64 1.17 10.51
C ILE A 359 23.73 1.48 11.54
N ASP A 360 23.78 2.72 11.99
CA ASP A 360 24.76 3.18 12.99
C ASP A 360 24.43 2.68 14.41
N SER A 361 23.17 2.24 14.65
CA SER A 361 22.70 1.71 15.94
C SER A 361 22.87 0.19 16.09
N ILE A 362 23.27 -0.51 15.03
CA ILE A 362 23.52 -1.96 14.98
C ILE A 362 25.03 -2.26 14.97
#